data_c2a0dfa1981145362e5f82386f7d785f
#
_entry.id   c2a0dfa1981145362e5f82386f7d785f
#
_cell.length_a   1.000
_cell.length_b   1.000
_cell.length_c   1.000
_cell.angle_alpha   90.00
_cell.angle_beta   90.00
_cell.angle_gamma   90.00
#
_symmetry.space_group_name_H-M   'P 1'
#
loop_
_entity.id
_entity.type
_entity.pdbx_description
1 polymer ?
#
loop_
_entity_poly.entity_id
_entity_poly.type
_entity_poly.pdbx_seq_one_letter_code
_entity_poly.pdbx_strand_id
1 'polypeptide(L)'
;MAIEEINYDVLIVGAGPSGLSAAIKLKQLASENNQDISVCVVEKASQIGRHTLSGAVIDVTSLTELLPNWKNTNPPIITPVTKDNFFYFTKKSVLKIPNFLLPNTLSNKNHFVVSLSEVVKWMGEIAENLGVDIFTGYSAKNLLFDSKDNVVGVETGPFGILKNGKKSENYSPPIHLKAKFNLFAEGSRGHLGKKLIARFKLNAFSSPQSYSIGIKELWKIPENVSRPGEVWHGFGWPLNNKVYG
;
A
#
# COMPACT_ATOMS: atom_id res chain seq x y z
N MET A 1 -21.97 20.01 19.34
CA MET A 1 -20.54 20.31 19.53
C MET A 1 -19.96 20.58 18.16
N ALA A 2 -19.09 21.58 18.02
CA ALA A 2 -18.37 21.81 16.77
C ALA A 2 -17.45 20.61 16.50
N ILE A 3 -17.30 20.22 15.24
CA ILE A 3 -16.36 19.17 14.84
C ILE A 3 -14.96 19.76 14.96
N GLU A 4 -14.03 19.03 15.56
CA GLU A 4 -12.63 19.43 15.68
C GLU A 4 -11.99 19.53 14.29
N GLU A 5 -11.24 20.60 14.03
CA GLU A 5 -10.53 20.83 12.77
C GLU A 5 -9.03 20.87 13.01
N ILE A 6 -8.28 20.08 12.23
CA ILE A 6 -6.81 20.09 12.24
C ILE A 6 -6.35 20.43 10.82
N ASN A 7 -5.39 21.36 10.73
CA ASN A 7 -4.89 21.86 9.44
C ASN A 7 -3.47 21.40 9.17
N TYR A 8 -3.20 20.97 7.93
CA TYR A 8 -1.90 20.52 7.43
C TYR A 8 -1.57 21.21 6.10
N ASP A 9 -0.32 21.15 5.69
CA ASP A 9 0.05 21.53 4.33
C ASP A 9 -0.32 20.41 3.36
N VAL A 10 -0.08 19.15 3.74
CA VAL A 10 -0.38 17.98 2.92
C VAL A 10 -1.11 16.91 3.73
N LEU A 11 -2.25 16.47 3.22
CA LEU A 11 -3.00 15.32 3.72
C LEU A 11 -2.89 14.15 2.73
N ILE A 12 -2.52 12.98 3.22
CA ILE A 12 -2.44 11.74 2.46
C ILE A 12 -3.45 10.74 3.02
N VAL A 13 -4.32 10.22 2.17
CA VAL A 13 -5.31 9.19 2.54
C VAL A 13 -4.79 7.82 2.12
N GLY A 14 -4.41 7.02 3.12
CA GLY A 14 -3.87 5.66 2.97
C GLY A 14 -2.38 5.55 3.26
N ALA A 15 -2.03 4.76 4.30
CA ALA A 15 -0.66 4.44 4.69
C ALA A 15 -0.15 3.14 4.00
N GLY A 16 -0.49 2.95 2.74
CA GLY A 16 0.11 1.92 1.89
C GLY A 16 1.47 2.36 1.32
N PRO A 17 2.13 1.50 0.52
CA PRO A 17 3.44 1.84 -0.07
C PRO A 17 3.43 3.19 -0.80
N SER A 18 2.39 3.49 -1.57
CA SER A 18 2.27 4.73 -2.33
C SER A 18 2.17 5.97 -1.42
N GLY A 19 1.29 5.93 -0.40
CA GLY A 19 1.11 7.06 0.52
C GLY A 19 2.34 7.32 1.36
N LEU A 20 2.96 6.27 1.90
CA LEU A 20 4.17 6.40 2.71
C LEU A 20 5.38 6.86 1.87
N SER A 21 5.52 6.37 0.63
CA SER A 21 6.57 6.87 -0.27
C SER A 21 6.43 8.36 -0.56
N ALA A 22 5.20 8.83 -0.78
CA ALA A 22 4.93 10.24 -0.97
C ALA A 22 5.24 11.06 0.29
N ALA A 23 4.82 10.60 1.47
CA ALA A 23 5.08 11.27 2.74
C ALA A 23 6.58 11.39 3.02
N ILE A 24 7.33 10.29 2.87
CA ILE A 24 8.79 10.25 3.05
C ILE A 24 9.45 11.24 2.07
N LYS A 25 9.11 11.16 0.77
CA LYS A 25 9.75 12.03 -0.23
C LYS A 25 9.44 13.50 0.00
N LEU A 26 8.23 13.84 0.41
CA LEU A 26 7.87 15.23 0.75
C LEU A 26 8.70 15.77 1.92
N LYS A 27 8.87 15.00 2.99
CA LYS A 27 9.69 15.41 4.13
C LYS A 27 11.18 15.51 3.78
N GLN A 28 11.70 14.62 2.92
CA GLN A 28 13.07 14.72 2.40
C GLN A 28 13.26 16.01 1.62
N LEU A 29 12.37 16.29 0.64
CA LEU A 29 12.46 17.49 -0.19
C LEU A 29 12.30 18.78 0.63
N ALA A 30 11.43 18.76 1.64
CA ALA A 30 11.26 19.88 2.56
C ALA A 30 12.57 20.17 3.32
N SER A 31 13.19 19.12 3.85
CA SER A 31 14.48 19.24 4.54
C SER A 31 15.60 19.75 3.61
N GLU A 32 15.70 19.20 2.38
CA GLU A 32 16.67 19.62 1.37
C GLU A 32 16.53 21.10 0.99
N ASN A 33 15.31 21.64 1.02
CA ASN A 33 15.01 23.03 0.67
C ASN A 33 14.84 23.95 1.90
N ASN A 34 15.18 23.48 3.10
CA ASN A 34 15.00 24.23 4.36
C ASN A 34 13.56 24.75 4.54
N GLN A 35 12.56 23.96 4.14
CA GLN A 35 11.15 24.24 4.31
C GLN A 35 10.56 23.41 5.43
N ASP A 36 9.72 24.00 6.24
CA ASP A 36 8.90 23.26 7.18
C ASP A 36 7.50 23.06 6.60
N ILE A 37 7.17 21.79 6.33
CA ILE A 37 5.85 21.38 5.86
C ILE A 37 5.24 20.37 6.82
N SER A 38 3.99 20.58 7.18
CA SER A 38 3.20 19.64 7.96
C SER A 38 2.57 18.60 7.04
N VAL A 39 2.85 17.32 7.30
CA VAL A 39 2.33 16.20 6.52
C VAL A 39 1.56 15.25 7.44
N CYS A 40 0.33 14.95 7.06
CA CYS A 40 -0.53 14.00 7.77
C CYS A 40 -0.89 12.82 6.87
N VAL A 41 -0.86 11.61 7.41
CA VAL A 41 -1.35 10.39 6.76
C VAL A 41 -2.50 9.82 7.58
N VAL A 42 -3.62 9.54 6.92
CA VAL A 42 -4.79 8.88 7.53
C VAL A 42 -4.88 7.43 7.06
N GLU A 43 -4.94 6.50 8.02
CA GLU A 43 -5.04 5.06 7.74
C GLU A 43 -6.22 4.44 8.50
N LYS A 44 -7.07 3.73 7.77
CA LYS A 44 -8.25 3.05 8.35
C LYS A 44 -7.91 1.84 9.22
N ALA A 45 -6.78 1.18 8.94
CA ALA A 45 -6.30 0.07 9.76
C ALA A 45 -5.83 0.59 11.12
N SER A 46 -6.03 -0.20 12.17
CA SER A 46 -5.58 0.12 13.52
C SER A 46 -4.06 0.13 13.70
N GLN A 47 -3.33 -0.34 12.70
CA GLN A 47 -1.87 -0.34 12.63
C GLN A 47 -1.45 -0.29 11.15
N ILE A 48 -0.35 0.37 10.86
CA ILE A 48 0.24 0.41 9.53
C ILE A 48 0.57 -1.02 9.06
N GLY A 49 0.27 -1.32 7.81
CA GLY A 49 0.51 -2.63 7.19
C GLY A 49 -0.55 -3.69 7.46
N ARG A 50 -1.45 -3.50 8.43
CA ARG A 50 -2.43 -4.53 8.86
C ARG A 50 -3.42 -4.94 7.77
N HIS A 51 -3.78 -4.04 6.87
CA HIS A 51 -4.65 -4.33 5.73
C HIS A 51 -3.86 -4.57 4.44
N THR A 52 -2.54 -4.57 4.52
CA THR A 52 -1.69 -4.87 3.37
C THR A 52 -1.60 -6.38 3.18
N LEU A 53 -1.90 -6.84 1.97
CA LEU A 53 -1.83 -8.26 1.66
C LEU A 53 -0.36 -8.70 1.67
N SER A 54 -0.02 -9.60 2.60
CA SER A 54 1.35 -10.10 2.79
C SER A 54 1.78 -11.10 1.69
N GLY A 55 3.10 -11.28 1.57
CA GLY A 55 3.73 -12.15 0.57
C GLY A 55 3.80 -11.49 -0.81
N ALA A 56 4.96 -10.95 -1.14
CA ALA A 56 5.22 -10.35 -2.44
C ALA A 56 6.68 -10.61 -2.85
N VAL A 57 6.93 -10.53 -4.15
CA VAL A 57 8.27 -10.33 -4.69
C VAL A 57 8.35 -8.86 -5.08
N ILE A 58 9.36 -8.15 -4.57
CA ILE A 58 9.53 -6.73 -4.87
C ILE A 58 10.84 -6.46 -5.60
N ASP A 59 10.77 -5.57 -6.57
CA ASP A 59 11.92 -4.86 -7.12
C ASP A 59 12.26 -3.69 -6.17
N VAL A 60 13.49 -3.67 -5.69
CA VAL A 60 13.95 -2.66 -4.73
C VAL A 60 14.53 -1.41 -5.40
N THR A 61 14.45 -1.28 -6.71
CA THR A 61 14.98 -0.13 -7.46
C THR A 61 14.35 1.17 -6.96
N SER A 62 13.01 1.27 -6.99
CA SER A 62 12.31 2.48 -6.52
C SER A 62 12.49 2.73 -5.02
N LEU A 63 12.62 1.67 -4.23
CA LEU A 63 12.95 1.79 -2.80
C LEU A 63 14.35 2.37 -2.62
N THR A 64 15.32 1.95 -3.43
CA THR A 64 16.70 2.46 -3.38
C THR A 64 16.77 3.91 -3.82
N GLU A 65 15.95 4.34 -4.77
CA GLU A 65 15.82 5.75 -5.17
C GLU A 65 15.22 6.60 -4.03
N LEU A 66 14.20 6.09 -3.34
CA LEU A 66 13.56 6.79 -2.23
C LEU A 66 14.46 6.84 -0.98
N LEU A 67 15.11 5.73 -0.66
CA LEU A 67 15.90 5.51 0.53
C LEU A 67 17.27 4.88 0.15
N PRO A 68 18.25 5.66 -0.34
CA PRO A 68 19.53 5.11 -0.82
C PRO A 68 20.25 4.22 0.20
N ASN A 69 20.10 4.51 1.48
CA ASN A 69 20.74 3.80 2.59
C ASN A 69 19.80 2.78 3.28
N TRP A 70 18.72 2.35 2.62
CA TRP A 70 17.69 1.51 3.25
C TRP A 70 18.25 0.23 3.89
N LYS A 71 19.31 -0.36 3.32
CA LYS A 71 19.96 -1.58 3.84
C LYS A 71 20.52 -1.41 5.26
N ASN A 72 20.85 -0.18 5.65
CA ASN A 72 21.45 0.15 6.96
C ASN A 72 20.40 0.45 8.04
N THR A 73 19.11 0.43 7.70
CA THR A 73 18.01 0.78 8.59
C THR A 73 17.24 -0.44 9.13
N ASN A 74 17.89 -1.61 9.13
CA ASN A 74 17.31 -2.87 9.56
C ASN A 74 15.98 -3.21 8.86
N PRO A 75 15.92 -3.21 7.52
CA PRO A 75 14.71 -3.43 6.76
C PRO A 75 14.23 -4.89 6.85
N PRO A 76 12.93 -5.17 6.79
CA PRO A 76 12.39 -6.52 6.70
C PRO A 76 12.50 -7.12 5.27
N ILE A 77 13.58 -6.82 4.56
CA ILE A 77 13.86 -7.19 3.16
C ILE A 77 15.14 -8.02 3.14
N ILE A 78 15.04 -9.27 3.61
CA ILE A 78 16.22 -10.12 3.89
C ILE A 78 16.31 -11.36 3.00
N THR A 79 15.27 -11.69 2.23
CA THR A 79 15.22 -12.93 1.44
C THR A 79 15.34 -12.63 -0.05
N PRO A 80 16.54 -12.66 -0.66
CA PRO A 80 16.70 -12.47 -2.08
C PRO A 80 16.06 -13.62 -2.86
N VAL A 81 15.56 -13.35 -4.06
CA VAL A 81 15.13 -14.41 -4.97
C VAL A 81 16.36 -15.20 -5.42
N THR A 82 16.37 -16.48 -5.08
CA THR A 82 17.46 -17.41 -5.43
C THR A 82 17.15 -18.20 -6.68
N LYS A 83 15.87 -18.44 -6.96
CA LYS A 83 15.43 -19.23 -8.10
C LYS A 83 14.03 -18.85 -8.54
N ASP A 84 13.87 -18.72 -9.83
CA ASP A 84 12.59 -18.43 -10.49
C ASP A 84 12.18 -19.66 -11.30
N ASN A 85 10.98 -20.18 -11.05
CA ASN A 85 10.49 -21.39 -11.71
C ASN A 85 9.12 -21.12 -12.33
N PHE A 86 8.95 -21.54 -13.56
CA PHE A 86 7.69 -21.45 -14.29
C PHE A 86 7.21 -22.81 -14.72
N PHE A 87 5.94 -23.13 -14.42
CA PHE A 87 5.35 -24.42 -14.68
C PHE A 87 4.02 -24.28 -15.41
N TYR A 88 3.87 -25.12 -16.43
CA TYR A 88 2.57 -25.35 -17.06
C TYR A 88 2.03 -26.70 -16.61
N PHE A 89 0.85 -26.68 -15.98
CA PHE A 89 0.19 -27.87 -15.47
C PHE A 89 -0.82 -28.39 -16.48
N THR A 90 -0.82 -29.71 -16.71
CA THR A 90 -1.86 -30.45 -17.42
C THR A 90 -2.54 -31.39 -16.44
N LYS A 91 -3.62 -32.08 -16.87
CA LYS A 91 -4.27 -33.09 -16.02
C LYS A 91 -3.37 -34.26 -15.63
N LYS A 92 -2.28 -34.53 -16.38
CA LYS A 92 -1.45 -35.73 -16.21
C LYS A 92 0.04 -35.42 -16.03
N SER A 93 0.50 -34.20 -16.27
CA SER A 93 1.92 -33.85 -16.28
C SER A 93 2.16 -32.42 -15.91
N VAL A 94 3.40 -32.11 -15.54
CA VAL A 94 3.91 -30.78 -15.27
C VAL A 94 5.05 -30.51 -16.24
N LEU A 95 4.98 -29.43 -16.99
CA LEU A 95 6.03 -28.98 -17.89
C LEU A 95 6.72 -27.77 -17.27
N LYS A 96 8.01 -27.86 -17.01
CA LYS A 96 8.82 -26.72 -16.60
C LYS A 96 9.21 -25.91 -17.84
N ILE A 97 8.91 -24.60 -17.82
CA ILE A 97 9.29 -23.68 -18.88
C ILE A 97 10.68 -23.12 -18.58
N PRO A 98 11.66 -23.28 -19.48
CA PRO A 98 12.98 -22.69 -19.32
C PRO A 98 12.90 -21.15 -19.30
N ASN A 99 13.60 -20.51 -18.35
CA ASN A 99 13.55 -19.07 -18.15
C ASN A 99 14.00 -18.27 -19.39
N PHE A 100 14.90 -18.80 -20.22
CA PHE A 100 15.37 -18.13 -21.43
C PHE A 100 14.30 -17.98 -22.51
N LEU A 101 13.18 -18.71 -22.40
CA LEU A 101 12.02 -18.58 -23.30
C LEU A 101 11.02 -17.51 -22.81
N LEU A 102 11.23 -16.98 -21.62
CA LEU A 102 10.33 -16.01 -21.02
C LEU A 102 10.82 -14.58 -21.26
N PRO A 103 9.91 -13.62 -21.40
CA PRO A 103 10.29 -12.21 -21.48
C PRO A 103 10.97 -11.75 -20.17
N ASN A 104 11.93 -10.83 -20.27
CA ASN A 104 12.66 -10.29 -19.12
C ASN A 104 11.75 -9.67 -18.05
N THR A 105 10.58 -9.19 -18.43
CA THR A 105 9.57 -8.62 -17.52
C THR A 105 8.99 -9.63 -16.53
N LEU A 106 9.16 -10.93 -16.76
CA LEU A 106 8.76 -11.99 -15.82
C LEU A 106 9.93 -12.46 -14.93
N SER A 107 11.14 -11.93 -15.11
CA SER A 107 12.29 -12.29 -14.30
C SER A 107 12.27 -11.59 -12.95
N ASN A 108 12.39 -12.36 -11.88
CA ASN A 108 12.55 -11.86 -10.51
C ASN A 108 14.03 -11.80 -10.06
N LYS A 109 14.97 -11.78 -11.00
CA LYS A 109 16.39 -11.67 -10.69
C LYS A 109 16.69 -10.37 -9.95
N ASN A 110 17.45 -10.44 -8.86
CA ASN A 110 17.77 -9.31 -7.96
C ASN A 110 16.56 -8.74 -7.18
N HIS A 111 15.42 -9.39 -7.22
CA HIS A 111 14.26 -9.06 -6.41
C HIS A 111 14.31 -9.77 -5.05
N PHE A 112 13.40 -9.39 -4.15
CA PHE A 112 13.31 -9.96 -2.80
C PHE A 112 11.91 -10.48 -2.52
N VAL A 113 11.85 -11.65 -1.89
CA VAL A 113 10.61 -12.18 -1.32
C VAL A 113 10.40 -11.51 0.03
N VAL A 114 9.26 -10.86 0.22
CA VAL A 114 8.98 -10.07 1.43
C VAL A 114 7.58 -10.33 2.00
N SER A 115 7.44 -10.03 3.28
CA SER A 115 6.13 -9.70 3.86
C SER A 115 5.85 -8.23 3.59
N LEU A 116 4.97 -7.92 2.65
CA LEU A 116 4.69 -6.53 2.28
C LEU A 116 4.10 -5.74 3.45
N SER A 117 3.35 -6.38 4.35
CA SER A 117 2.84 -5.76 5.57
C SER A 117 3.96 -5.25 6.48
N GLU A 118 5.05 -6.03 6.64
CA GLU A 118 6.20 -5.63 7.45
C GLU A 118 7.01 -4.51 6.76
N VAL A 119 7.15 -4.57 5.43
CA VAL A 119 7.80 -3.49 4.67
C VAL A 119 7.04 -2.18 4.85
N VAL A 120 5.71 -2.21 4.74
CA VAL A 120 4.86 -1.02 4.90
C VAL A 120 4.94 -0.49 6.34
N LYS A 121 4.96 -1.38 7.34
CA LYS A 121 5.14 -0.98 8.73
C LYS A 121 6.48 -0.26 8.95
N TRP A 122 7.58 -0.84 8.47
CA TRP A 122 8.90 -0.24 8.52
C TRP A 122 8.96 1.13 7.80
N MET A 123 8.32 1.27 6.63
CA MET A 123 8.20 2.56 5.94
C MET A 123 7.43 3.59 6.78
N GLY A 124 6.41 3.14 7.52
CA GLY A 124 5.66 3.98 8.45
C GLY A 124 6.55 4.52 9.56
N GLU A 125 7.36 3.67 10.18
CA GLU A 125 8.33 4.08 11.22
C GLU A 125 9.34 5.12 10.68
N ILE A 126 9.78 4.96 9.42
CA ILE A 126 10.63 5.97 8.77
C ILE A 126 9.89 7.30 8.57
N ALA A 127 8.63 7.25 8.11
CA ALA A 127 7.84 8.45 7.91
C ALA A 127 7.58 9.20 9.23
N GLU A 128 7.25 8.51 10.31
CA GLU A 128 7.09 9.08 11.66
C GLU A 128 8.38 9.73 12.15
N ASN A 129 9.54 9.06 11.97
CA ASN A 129 10.84 9.59 12.32
C ASN A 129 11.22 10.87 11.51
N LEU A 130 10.65 11.05 10.33
CA LEU A 130 10.77 12.27 9.53
C LEU A 130 9.77 13.37 9.93
N GLY A 131 8.96 13.13 10.96
CA GLY A 131 7.95 14.08 11.43
C GLY A 131 6.68 14.10 10.60
N VAL A 132 6.23 12.94 10.11
CA VAL A 132 4.90 12.77 9.52
C VAL A 132 3.93 12.34 10.62
N ASP A 133 2.80 13.02 10.74
CA ASP A 133 1.72 12.63 11.65
C ASP A 133 0.90 11.49 11.01
N ILE A 134 0.84 10.33 11.64
CA ILE A 134 0.09 9.18 11.11
C ILE A 134 -1.08 8.82 12.03
N PHE A 135 -2.30 9.01 11.51
CA PHE A 135 -3.55 8.68 12.20
C PHE A 135 -4.01 7.29 11.81
N THR A 136 -3.63 6.27 12.59
CA THR A 136 -4.11 4.89 12.40
C THR A 136 -5.46 4.67 13.07
N GLY A 137 -6.31 3.83 12.47
CA GLY A 137 -7.68 3.56 12.96
C GLY A 137 -8.70 4.59 12.54
N TYR A 138 -8.30 5.65 11.87
CA TYR A 138 -9.20 6.68 11.35
C TYR A 138 -9.49 6.44 9.86
N SER A 139 -10.75 6.22 9.53
CA SER A 139 -11.17 6.09 8.13
C SER A 139 -11.52 7.46 7.55
N ALA A 140 -10.94 7.86 6.44
CA ALA A 140 -11.42 9.01 5.68
C ALA A 140 -12.79 8.67 5.07
N LYS A 141 -13.86 9.30 5.57
CA LYS A 141 -15.25 8.95 5.28
C LYS A 141 -15.88 9.83 4.21
N ASN A 142 -15.70 11.14 4.35
CA ASN A 142 -16.27 12.12 3.44
C ASN A 142 -15.19 13.11 2.96
N LEU A 143 -15.41 13.65 1.76
CA LEU A 143 -14.61 14.75 1.22
C LEU A 143 -15.15 16.07 1.75
N LEU A 144 -14.27 16.99 2.07
CA LEU A 144 -14.60 18.37 2.40
C LEU A 144 -14.31 19.28 1.20
N PHE A 145 -15.25 20.16 0.89
CA PHE A 145 -15.14 21.07 -0.25
C PHE A 145 -15.27 22.51 0.22
N ASP A 146 -14.58 23.40 -0.45
CA ASP A 146 -14.79 24.85 -0.30
C ASP A 146 -15.96 25.35 -1.16
N SER A 147 -16.24 26.66 -1.10
CA SER A 147 -17.29 27.31 -1.88
C SER A 147 -17.04 27.30 -3.40
N LYS A 148 -15.81 26.97 -3.84
CA LYS A 148 -15.40 26.88 -5.25
C LYS A 148 -15.32 25.44 -5.74
N ASP A 149 -15.81 24.48 -4.96
CA ASP A 149 -15.77 23.04 -5.24
C ASP A 149 -14.36 22.41 -5.24
N ASN A 150 -13.38 23.06 -4.59
CA ASN A 150 -12.06 22.45 -4.39
C ASN A 150 -12.11 21.51 -3.19
N VAL A 151 -11.36 20.39 -3.27
CA VAL A 151 -11.18 19.48 -2.14
C VAL A 151 -10.22 20.12 -1.14
N VAL A 152 -10.70 20.43 0.05
CA VAL A 152 -9.93 21.07 1.12
C VAL A 152 -9.56 20.12 2.27
N GLY A 153 -9.97 18.86 2.20
CA GLY A 153 -9.65 17.87 3.22
C GLY A 153 -10.64 16.72 3.25
N VAL A 154 -10.61 16.00 4.36
CA VAL A 154 -11.54 14.90 4.64
C VAL A 154 -12.13 14.99 6.04
N GLU A 155 -13.37 14.52 6.17
CA GLU A 155 -13.97 14.16 7.44
C GLU A 155 -13.66 12.70 7.73
N THR A 156 -13.18 12.41 8.93
CA THR A 156 -12.94 11.02 9.36
C THR A 156 -14.24 10.36 9.82
N GLY A 157 -14.26 9.03 9.84
CA GLY A 157 -15.24 8.30 10.63
C GLY A 157 -14.92 8.44 12.13
N PRO A 158 -15.88 8.10 13.02
CA PRO A 158 -15.61 8.04 14.45
C PRO A 158 -14.59 6.93 14.76
N PHE A 159 -13.68 7.19 15.69
CA PHE A 159 -12.73 6.21 16.20
C PHE A 159 -13.30 5.49 17.44
N GLY A 160 -12.89 4.26 17.68
CA GLY A 160 -13.25 3.53 18.90
C GLY A 160 -14.69 3.03 18.95
N ILE A 161 -15.30 2.71 17.79
CA ILE A 161 -16.58 1.97 17.74
C ILE A 161 -16.31 0.48 17.74
N LEU A 162 -16.86 -0.23 18.74
CA LEU A 162 -16.76 -1.67 18.85
C LEU A 162 -17.66 -2.38 17.83
N LYS A 163 -17.41 -3.68 17.56
CA LYS A 163 -18.21 -4.48 16.63
C LYS A 163 -19.72 -4.54 16.96
N ASN A 164 -20.08 -4.36 18.20
CA ASN A 164 -21.48 -4.30 18.67
C ASN A 164 -22.10 -2.88 18.56
N GLY A 165 -21.40 -1.93 17.96
CA GLY A 165 -21.85 -0.55 17.78
C GLY A 165 -21.68 0.35 19.01
N LYS A 166 -21.18 -0.15 20.13
CA LYS A 166 -20.95 0.67 21.33
C LYS A 166 -19.64 1.43 21.24
N LYS A 167 -19.57 2.58 21.92
CA LYS A 167 -18.35 3.36 22.07
C LYS A 167 -17.39 2.65 23.04
N SER A 168 -16.12 2.57 22.68
CA SER A 168 -15.05 2.13 23.59
C SER A 168 -14.61 3.29 24.49
N GLU A 169 -13.74 3.00 25.45
CA GLU A 169 -13.12 4.02 26.32
C GLU A 169 -12.32 5.05 25.52
N ASN A 170 -11.75 4.63 24.39
CA ASN A 170 -10.96 5.48 23.48
C ASN A 170 -11.81 6.07 22.34
N TYR A 171 -13.12 6.24 22.54
CA TYR A 171 -13.97 6.81 21.51
C TYR A 171 -13.58 8.26 21.22
N SER A 172 -13.38 8.56 19.93
CA SER A 172 -13.25 9.92 19.42
C SER A 172 -14.32 10.18 18.35
N PRO A 173 -14.97 11.34 18.38
CA PRO A 173 -15.91 11.73 17.34
C PRO A 173 -15.17 11.94 16.00
N PRO A 174 -15.91 12.08 14.88
CA PRO A 174 -15.32 12.48 13.60
C PRO A 174 -14.55 13.80 13.75
N ILE A 175 -13.42 13.92 13.05
CA ILE A 175 -12.61 15.13 12.95
C ILE A 175 -12.50 15.56 11.49
N HIS A 176 -12.31 16.86 11.27
CA HIS A 176 -12.00 17.43 9.95
C HIS A 176 -10.49 17.59 9.82
N LEU A 177 -9.88 16.86 8.90
CA LEU A 177 -8.48 17.05 8.52
C LEU A 177 -8.47 17.87 7.23
N LYS A 178 -8.02 19.11 7.34
CA LYS A 178 -7.93 20.04 6.21
C LYS A 178 -6.49 20.19 5.75
N ALA A 179 -6.29 20.36 4.46
CA ALA A 179 -4.95 20.56 3.90
C ALA A 179 -4.98 21.40 2.63
N LYS A 180 -3.85 22.07 2.35
CA LYS A 180 -3.62 22.80 1.09
C LYS A 180 -3.58 21.82 -0.09
N PHE A 181 -2.94 20.64 0.11
CA PHE A 181 -2.85 19.57 -0.88
C PHE A 181 -3.39 18.27 -0.30
N ASN A 182 -4.19 17.55 -1.09
CA ASN A 182 -4.81 16.30 -0.68
C ASN A 182 -4.42 15.19 -1.65
N LEU A 183 -3.73 14.15 -1.18
CA LEU A 183 -3.31 12.98 -1.96
C LEU A 183 -4.12 11.76 -1.55
N PHE A 184 -4.78 11.10 -2.53
CA PHE A 184 -5.58 9.90 -2.31
C PHE A 184 -4.81 8.67 -2.74
N ALA A 185 -4.21 7.96 -1.79
CA ALA A 185 -3.40 6.75 -1.95
C ALA A 185 -4.14 5.50 -1.43
N GLU A 186 -5.44 5.42 -1.69
CA GLU A 186 -6.37 4.42 -1.14
C GLU A 186 -6.30 3.04 -1.83
N GLY A 187 -5.37 2.85 -2.78
CA GLY A 187 -5.23 1.62 -3.55
C GLY A 187 -6.22 1.51 -4.72
N SER A 188 -6.30 0.32 -5.32
CA SER A 188 -7.02 0.07 -6.58
C SER A 188 -8.51 0.37 -6.54
N ARG A 189 -9.15 0.32 -5.38
CA ARG A 189 -10.59 0.54 -5.20
C ARG A 189 -10.90 1.50 -4.05
N GLY A 190 -10.19 2.61 -4.02
CA GLY A 190 -10.37 3.66 -3.02
C GLY A 190 -11.81 4.13 -2.89
N HIS A 191 -12.26 4.38 -1.67
CA HIS A 191 -13.63 4.82 -1.39
C HIS A 191 -13.85 6.27 -1.83
N LEU A 192 -12.98 7.18 -1.43
CA LEU A 192 -13.07 8.61 -1.79
C LEU A 192 -12.60 8.84 -3.22
N GLY A 193 -11.60 8.10 -3.69
CA GLY A 193 -11.13 8.16 -5.07
C GLY A 193 -12.25 7.90 -6.08
N LYS A 194 -13.15 6.95 -5.81
CA LYS A 194 -14.34 6.74 -6.67
C LYS A 194 -15.28 7.94 -6.71
N LYS A 195 -15.48 8.61 -5.56
CA LYS A 195 -16.32 9.82 -5.48
C LYS A 195 -15.69 10.97 -6.27
N LEU A 196 -14.35 11.12 -6.18
CA LEU A 196 -13.60 12.13 -6.95
C LEU A 196 -13.65 11.86 -8.45
N ILE A 197 -13.40 10.62 -8.86
CA ILE A 197 -13.49 10.20 -10.28
C ILE A 197 -14.87 10.52 -10.84
N ALA A 198 -15.94 10.18 -10.12
CA ALA A 198 -17.30 10.43 -10.57
C ALA A 198 -17.63 11.94 -10.63
N ARG A 199 -17.24 12.70 -9.58
CA ARG A 199 -17.54 14.13 -9.47
C ARG A 199 -16.83 14.95 -10.54
N PHE A 200 -15.53 14.73 -10.71
CA PHE A 200 -14.68 15.50 -11.62
C PHE A 200 -14.47 14.81 -12.99
N LYS A 201 -15.15 13.69 -13.22
CA LYS A 201 -15.04 12.91 -14.49
C LYS A 201 -13.59 12.57 -14.86
N LEU A 202 -12.76 12.22 -13.85
CA LEU A 202 -11.33 12.04 -14.03
C LEU A 202 -10.97 10.87 -14.97
N ASN A 203 -11.90 9.99 -15.26
CA ASN A 203 -11.73 8.86 -16.17
C ASN A 203 -12.34 9.08 -17.56
N ALA A 204 -12.77 10.32 -17.91
CA ALA A 204 -13.49 10.59 -19.16
C ALA A 204 -12.70 10.20 -20.43
N PHE A 205 -11.35 10.26 -20.38
CA PHE A 205 -10.47 9.95 -21.49
C PHE A 205 -9.57 8.71 -21.21
N SER A 206 -9.89 7.93 -20.16
CA SER A 206 -9.12 6.74 -19.82
C SER A 206 -9.74 5.50 -20.43
N SER A 207 -8.91 4.50 -20.76
CA SER A 207 -9.38 3.16 -21.08
C SER A 207 -10.10 2.54 -19.87
N PRO A 208 -11.09 1.65 -20.08
CA PRO A 208 -11.76 0.94 -19.00
C PRO A 208 -10.74 0.22 -18.12
N GLN A 209 -10.84 0.42 -16.81
CA GLN A 209 -9.95 -0.25 -15.86
C GLN A 209 -10.35 -1.71 -15.67
N SER A 210 -9.40 -2.61 -15.77
CA SER A 210 -9.55 -4.02 -15.44
C SER A 210 -9.18 -4.29 -13.99
N TYR A 211 -9.95 -5.15 -13.33
CA TYR A 211 -9.68 -5.59 -11.96
C TYR A 211 -9.52 -7.10 -11.93
N SER A 212 -8.48 -7.56 -11.25
CA SER A 212 -8.26 -8.98 -10.95
C SER A 212 -8.54 -9.25 -9.48
N ILE A 213 -9.01 -10.45 -9.18
CA ILE A 213 -9.16 -10.94 -7.81
C ILE A 213 -8.03 -11.92 -7.57
N GLY A 214 -7.20 -11.64 -6.53
CA GLY A 214 -6.17 -12.54 -6.04
C GLY A 214 -6.57 -13.17 -4.72
N ILE A 215 -6.24 -14.45 -4.55
CA ILE A 215 -6.34 -15.16 -3.29
C ILE A 215 -4.92 -15.50 -2.85
N LYS A 216 -4.58 -15.22 -1.60
CA LYS A 216 -3.28 -15.56 -1.01
C LYS A 216 -3.48 -16.37 0.25
N GLU A 217 -2.61 -17.36 0.43
CA GLU A 217 -2.54 -18.19 1.62
C GLU A 217 -1.11 -18.18 2.16
N LEU A 218 -0.97 -18.22 3.47
CA LEU A 218 0.30 -18.35 4.17
C LEU A 218 0.37 -19.74 4.80
N TRP A 219 1.34 -20.55 4.37
CA TRP A 219 1.53 -21.89 4.85
C TRP A 219 2.79 -22.01 5.69
N LYS A 220 2.67 -22.64 6.85
CA LYS A 220 3.84 -23.07 7.62
C LYS A 220 4.28 -24.43 7.10
N ILE A 221 5.50 -24.47 6.55
CA ILE A 221 6.09 -25.70 6.03
C ILE A 221 7.24 -26.16 6.93
N PRO A 222 7.56 -27.49 6.98
CA PRO A 222 8.71 -28.01 7.71
C PRO A 222 10.02 -27.43 7.17
N GLU A 223 10.99 -27.21 8.05
CA GLU A 223 12.28 -26.60 7.69
C GLU A 223 13.05 -27.40 6.63
N ASN A 224 12.98 -28.73 6.70
CA ASN A 224 13.68 -29.64 5.78
C ASN A 224 13.18 -29.55 4.32
N VAL A 225 11.99 -28.98 4.07
CA VAL A 225 11.46 -28.74 2.71
C VAL A 225 11.44 -27.25 2.35
N SER A 226 11.75 -26.39 3.30
CA SER A 226 11.79 -24.93 3.08
C SER A 226 12.92 -24.56 2.13
N ARG A 227 12.62 -23.71 1.16
CA ARG A 227 13.59 -23.20 0.17
C ARG A 227 13.45 -21.69 0.06
N PRO A 228 14.06 -20.94 0.98
CA PRO A 228 13.97 -19.48 0.99
C PRO A 228 14.42 -18.87 -0.34
N GLY A 229 13.64 -17.93 -0.85
CA GLY A 229 13.93 -17.24 -2.10
C GLY A 229 13.57 -18.01 -3.38
N GLU A 230 13.07 -19.24 -3.31
CA GLU A 230 12.47 -19.87 -4.50
C GLU A 230 11.08 -19.28 -4.78
N VAL A 231 10.88 -18.85 -6.03
CA VAL A 231 9.61 -18.36 -6.56
C VAL A 231 9.08 -19.36 -7.58
N TRP A 232 7.79 -19.69 -7.49
CA TRP A 232 7.15 -20.64 -8.37
C TRP A 232 5.91 -20.00 -9.00
N HIS A 233 5.84 -20.02 -10.31
CA HIS A 233 4.71 -19.55 -11.10
C HIS A 233 4.02 -20.73 -11.75
N GLY A 234 2.73 -20.85 -11.55
CA GLY A 234 1.92 -21.94 -12.08
C GLY A 234 0.76 -21.44 -12.93
N PHE A 235 0.49 -22.12 -14.05
CA PHE A 235 -0.68 -21.87 -14.88
C PHE A 235 -1.11 -23.17 -15.61
N GLY A 236 -2.33 -23.17 -16.14
CA GLY A 236 -2.94 -24.34 -16.74
C GLY A 236 -3.88 -25.07 -15.80
N TRP A 237 -3.92 -26.41 -15.84
CA TRP A 237 -4.82 -27.21 -15.00
C TRP A 237 -4.47 -27.09 -13.50
N PRO A 238 -5.44 -27.02 -12.58
CA PRO A 238 -6.91 -27.03 -12.78
C PRO A 238 -7.49 -25.67 -13.19
N LEU A 239 -6.67 -24.64 -13.28
CA LEU A 239 -7.06 -23.29 -13.67
C LEU A 239 -7.24 -23.24 -15.20
N ASN A 240 -7.93 -22.22 -15.68
CA ASN A 240 -8.07 -21.97 -17.11
C ASN A 240 -7.02 -20.92 -17.56
N ASN A 241 -7.02 -20.58 -18.86
CA ASN A 241 -6.06 -19.64 -19.44
C ASN A 241 -6.20 -18.18 -18.94
N LYS A 242 -7.15 -17.90 -18.03
CA LYS A 242 -7.39 -16.56 -17.46
C LYS A 242 -6.93 -16.44 -16.01
N VAL A 243 -6.48 -17.54 -15.41
CA VAL A 243 -6.07 -17.60 -14.00
C VAL A 243 -4.67 -18.19 -13.92
N TYR A 244 -3.82 -17.57 -13.14
CA TYR A 244 -2.44 -18.00 -12.89
C TYR A 244 -2.06 -17.72 -11.43
N GLY A 245 -1.04 -18.41 -10.93
CA GLY A 245 -0.49 -18.25 -9.58
C GLY A 245 1.00 -18.58 -9.53
#